data_955dbee16f38ace5d9c2f1159072fb0a
#
_entry.id   955dbee16f38ace5d9c2f1159072fb0a
#
_cell.length_a   1.000
_cell.length_b   1.000
_cell.length_c   1.000
_cell.angle_alpha   90.00
_cell.angle_beta   90.00
_cell.angle_gamma   90.00
#
_symmetry.space_group_name_H-M   'P 1'
#
loop_
_entity.id
_entity.type
_entity.pdbx_description
1 polymer ?
#
loop_
_entity_poly.entity_id
_entity_poly.type
_entity_poly.pdbx_seq_one_letter_code
_entity_poly.pdbx_strand_id
1 'polypeptide(L)'
;MRRFRRLRAGEQIRSLVRETRIDKGDLIYPIFIAEGENIKKPVDSMPNVYQYSLDRADEILKEIENSGIAGLLIFGIPKHKDELATSAYDDNGVTQNAIRYIKKNYPSLLIIADVCLCEYTSHGHCGVVCGHEILNDETLPLLSKMAVSLAKAGADIIAPSDMMDGRVSAIRNALDENGLINTPIMSYSAKFASGYYSPFRDAAESAPEFGDRKSYQMDYANGKEALREIADDIDEGADMFMVKPALAYLDIVKAASERFDLPLVAYNVSGEYAMVKAAAEKGWIDEKKIVCENMIAIKRAGADIIITYHALDVAKWIDEFYK
;
A
#
# COMPACT_ATOMS: atom_id res chain seq x y z
N MET A 1 37.51 25.06 -16.46
CA MET A 1 37.29 23.79 -15.73
C MET A 1 36.04 23.89 -14.85
N ARG A 2 35.02 23.00 -15.04
CA ARG A 2 33.85 22.91 -14.16
C ARG A 2 34.24 22.22 -12.83
N ARG A 3 33.76 22.73 -11.68
CA ARG A 3 34.06 22.19 -10.35
C ARG A 3 32.76 21.99 -9.57
N PHE A 4 32.11 20.85 -9.73
CA PHE A 4 30.86 20.47 -9.03
C PHE A 4 31.01 20.39 -7.50
N ARG A 5 32.24 20.16 -6.99
CA ARG A 5 32.53 20.13 -5.53
C ARG A 5 32.22 21.46 -4.83
N ARG A 6 32.13 22.60 -5.56
CA ARG A 6 31.78 23.90 -4.97
C ARG A 6 30.44 23.87 -4.24
N LEU A 7 29.43 23.14 -4.79
CA LEU A 7 28.12 23.00 -4.19
C LEU A 7 28.05 21.91 -3.09
N ARG A 8 29.17 21.26 -2.79
CA ARG A 8 29.29 20.23 -1.75
C ARG A 8 30.10 20.67 -0.54
N ALA A 9 30.67 21.88 -0.54
CA ALA A 9 31.68 22.32 0.39
C ALA A 9 31.20 22.46 1.85
N GLY A 10 29.90 22.65 2.08
CA GLY A 10 29.34 22.78 3.41
C GLY A 10 27.89 22.32 3.45
N GLU A 11 27.40 22.04 4.66
CA GLU A 11 26.03 21.58 4.87
C GLU A 11 25.00 22.61 4.41
N GLN A 12 25.19 23.87 4.71
CA GLN A 12 24.29 24.95 4.31
C GLN A 12 24.16 25.06 2.80
N ILE A 13 25.28 24.92 2.07
CA ILE A 13 25.28 24.91 0.61
C ILE A 13 24.56 23.67 0.07
N ARG A 14 24.85 22.49 0.63
CA ARG A 14 24.15 21.24 0.23
C ARG A 14 22.67 21.33 0.47
N SER A 15 22.25 21.89 1.62
CA SER A 15 20.83 22.09 1.95
C SER A 15 20.14 23.07 1.00
N LEU A 16 20.84 24.16 0.62
CA LEU A 16 20.30 25.17 -0.29
C LEU A 16 19.99 24.62 -1.68
N VAL A 17 20.87 23.76 -2.21
CA VAL A 17 20.78 23.22 -3.57
C VAL A 17 20.10 21.84 -3.66
N ARG A 18 19.52 21.36 -2.55
CA ARG A 18 18.85 20.07 -2.50
C ARG A 18 17.55 20.11 -3.31
N GLU A 19 17.47 19.25 -4.33
CA GLU A 19 16.37 19.20 -5.29
C GLU A 19 15.17 18.41 -4.74
N THR A 20 15.43 17.29 -4.04
CA THR A 20 14.39 16.38 -3.55
C THR A 20 14.23 16.51 -2.03
N ARG A 21 13.00 16.64 -1.59
CA ARG A 21 12.62 16.66 -0.17
C ARG A 21 11.48 15.68 0.06
N ILE A 22 11.35 15.22 1.30
CA ILE A 22 10.23 14.42 1.77
C ILE A 22 9.57 15.15 2.95
N ASP A 23 8.25 15.07 3.01
CA ASP A 23 7.45 15.59 4.11
C ASP A 23 6.67 14.44 4.79
N LYS A 24 6.21 14.66 6.02
CA LYS A 24 5.33 13.71 6.72
C LYS A 24 4.03 13.47 5.95
N GLY A 25 3.53 14.50 5.26
CA GLY A 25 2.35 14.43 4.41
C GLY A 25 2.50 13.53 3.19
N ASP A 26 3.72 13.12 2.83
CA ASP A 26 3.96 12.16 1.73
C ASP A 26 3.82 10.69 2.19
N LEU A 27 3.65 10.42 3.50
CA LEU A 27 3.80 9.09 4.08
C LEU A 27 2.46 8.48 4.46
N ILE A 28 2.27 7.22 4.12
CA ILE A 28 1.14 6.36 4.51
C ILE A 28 1.68 5.14 5.26
N TYR A 29 1.06 4.82 6.41
CA TYR A 29 1.45 3.65 7.21
C TYR A 29 0.45 2.50 7.03
N PRO A 30 0.89 1.28 6.62
CA PRO A 30 0.03 0.10 6.51
C PRO A 30 -0.26 -0.50 7.89
N ILE A 31 -1.54 -0.84 8.16
CA ILE A 31 -1.96 -1.53 9.39
C ILE A 31 -2.76 -2.79 9.09
N PHE A 32 -2.70 -3.75 10.01
CA PHE A 32 -3.43 -5.01 9.96
C PHE A 32 -4.41 -5.11 11.11
N ILE A 33 -5.71 -5.21 10.80
CA ILE A 33 -6.78 -5.37 11.79
C ILE A 33 -7.33 -6.79 11.71
N ALA A 34 -7.09 -7.56 12.76
CA ALA A 34 -7.57 -8.93 12.89
C ALA A 34 -8.92 -8.96 13.60
N GLU A 35 -9.80 -9.82 13.12
CA GLU A 35 -11.07 -10.09 13.77
C GLU A 35 -10.86 -10.83 15.10
N GLY A 36 -11.43 -10.32 16.19
CA GLY A 36 -11.33 -10.90 17.53
C GLY A 36 -11.17 -9.84 18.59
N GLU A 37 -10.70 -10.29 19.76
CA GLU A 37 -10.52 -9.46 20.95
C GLU A 37 -9.14 -9.70 21.56
N ASN A 38 -8.57 -8.66 22.15
CA ASN A 38 -7.29 -8.65 22.86
C ASN A 38 -6.10 -9.21 22.04
N ILE A 39 -6.09 -8.95 20.71
CA ILE A 39 -5.02 -9.38 19.83
C ILE A 39 -4.02 -8.23 19.64
N LYS A 40 -2.76 -8.51 19.93
CA LYS A 40 -1.56 -7.79 19.48
C LYS A 40 -0.52 -8.84 19.17
N LYS A 41 -0.57 -9.35 17.93
CA LYS A 41 0.28 -10.45 17.48
C LYS A 41 1.42 -9.89 16.63
N PRO A 42 2.70 -10.10 17.01
CA PRO A 42 3.81 -9.65 16.18
C PRO A 42 3.85 -10.41 14.85
N VAL A 43 4.30 -9.75 13.80
CA VAL A 43 4.62 -10.37 12.52
C VAL A 43 6.10 -10.70 12.52
N ASP A 44 6.45 -11.97 12.68
CA ASP A 44 7.85 -12.42 12.91
C ASP A 44 8.80 -11.98 11.78
N SER A 45 8.33 -11.98 10.54
CA SER A 45 9.09 -11.54 9.37
C SER A 45 9.17 -10.02 9.20
N MET A 46 8.49 -9.23 10.05
CA MET A 46 8.44 -7.77 9.99
C MET A 46 8.59 -7.16 11.41
N PRO A 47 9.81 -7.01 11.93
CA PRO A 47 10.03 -6.45 13.28
C PRO A 47 9.29 -5.13 13.52
N ASN A 48 8.61 -5.01 14.67
CA ASN A 48 7.77 -3.89 15.08
C ASN A 48 6.44 -3.69 14.30
N VAL A 49 6.07 -4.63 13.42
CA VAL A 49 4.75 -4.67 12.80
C VAL A 49 3.90 -5.72 13.50
N TYR A 50 2.62 -5.39 13.74
CA TYR A 50 1.69 -6.25 14.49
C TYR A 50 0.35 -6.34 13.78
N GLN A 51 -0.37 -7.45 13.99
CA GLN A 51 -1.80 -7.55 13.80
C GLN A 51 -2.49 -7.09 15.09
N TYR A 52 -3.50 -6.24 14.97
CA TYR A 52 -4.26 -5.74 16.12
C TYR A 52 -5.74 -6.12 15.98
N SER A 53 -6.38 -6.58 17.08
CA SER A 53 -7.83 -6.52 17.15
C SER A 53 -8.29 -5.07 17.38
N LEU A 54 -9.55 -4.78 17.06
CA LEU A 54 -10.07 -3.42 17.12
C LEU A 54 -9.95 -2.77 18.50
N ASP A 55 -10.17 -3.54 19.56
CA ASP A 55 -10.03 -3.10 20.97
C ASP A 55 -8.57 -2.79 21.37
N ARG A 56 -7.59 -3.24 20.59
CA ARG A 56 -6.16 -2.96 20.81
C ARG A 56 -5.57 -1.98 19.79
N ALA A 57 -6.36 -1.59 18.78
CA ALA A 57 -5.90 -0.71 17.70
C ALA A 57 -5.53 0.71 18.16
N ASP A 58 -6.09 1.20 19.27
CA ASP A 58 -5.76 2.52 19.83
C ASP A 58 -4.28 2.73 20.09
N GLU A 59 -3.53 1.65 20.37
CA GLU A 59 -2.10 1.73 20.61
C GLU A 59 -1.36 2.28 19.38
N ILE A 60 -1.70 1.77 18.20
CA ILE A 60 -1.06 2.20 16.94
C ILE A 60 -1.75 3.44 16.35
N LEU A 61 -3.07 3.58 16.47
CA LEU A 61 -3.81 4.70 15.91
C LEU A 61 -3.39 6.04 16.53
N LYS A 62 -3.17 6.08 17.86
CA LYS A 62 -2.61 7.26 18.55
C LYS A 62 -1.20 7.60 18.08
N GLU A 63 -0.37 6.59 17.83
CA GLU A 63 0.99 6.82 17.32
C GLU A 63 0.94 7.41 15.90
N ILE A 64 0.07 6.87 15.02
CA ILE A 64 -0.14 7.39 13.67
C ILE A 64 -0.62 8.84 13.71
N GLU A 65 -1.68 9.14 14.47
CA GLU A 65 -2.23 10.49 14.59
C GLU A 65 -1.19 11.49 15.09
N ASN A 66 -0.45 11.15 16.16
CA ASN A 66 0.58 12.00 16.73
C ASN A 66 1.83 12.16 15.85
N SER A 67 2.06 11.26 14.91
CA SER A 67 3.23 11.32 14.02
C SER A 67 3.15 12.45 12.99
N GLY A 68 1.92 12.83 12.61
CA GLY A 68 1.63 13.83 11.59
C GLY A 68 1.83 13.32 10.15
N ILE A 69 1.85 12.00 9.92
CA ILE A 69 1.83 11.41 8.57
C ILE A 69 0.45 11.61 7.94
N ALA A 70 0.34 11.46 6.61
CA ALA A 70 -0.90 11.71 5.87
C ALA A 70 -2.06 10.80 6.30
N GLY A 71 -1.80 9.51 6.53
CA GLY A 71 -2.86 8.57 6.89
C GLY A 71 -2.38 7.12 6.98
N LEU A 72 -3.33 6.22 6.90
CA LEU A 72 -3.09 4.78 6.98
C LEU A 72 -3.72 4.01 5.82
N LEU A 73 -3.09 2.87 5.49
CA LEU A 73 -3.65 1.86 4.58
C LEU A 73 -4.08 0.65 5.42
N ILE A 74 -5.36 0.28 5.37
CA ILE A 74 -5.93 -0.76 6.22
C ILE A 74 -6.10 -2.07 5.47
N PHE A 75 -5.64 -3.16 6.12
CA PHE A 75 -5.86 -4.55 5.72
C PHE A 75 -6.65 -5.27 6.82
N GLY A 76 -7.72 -5.97 6.42
CA GLY A 76 -8.52 -6.78 7.35
C GLY A 76 -8.13 -8.25 7.31
N ILE A 77 -8.11 -8.90 8.47
CA ILE A 77 -7.84 -10.33 8.61
C ILE A 77 -9.07 -10.97 9.28
N PRO A 78 -10.00 -11.55 8.49
CA PRO A 78 -11.19 -12.17 9.02
C PRO A 78 -10.86 -13.54 9.63
N LYS A 79 -11.71 -14.00 10.56
CA LYS A 79 -11.66 -15.38 11.09
C LYS A 79 -12.24 -16.39 10.12
N HIS A 80 -13.25 -15.99 9.37
CA HIS A 80 -13.91 -16.85 8.39
C HIS A 80 -13.48 -16.47 6.99
N LYS A 81 -13.00 -17.46 6.26
CA LYS A 81 -12.63 -17.34 4.84
C LYS A 81 -13.41 -18.39 4.06
N ASP A 82 -13.90 -18.01 2.89
CA ASP A 82 -14.61 -18.93 1.98
C ASP A 82 -14.16 -18.71 0.52
N GLU A 83 -14.67 -19.51 -0.40
CA GLU A 83 -14.27 -19.46 -1.82
C GLU A 83 -14.65 -18.15 -2.52
N LEU A 84 -15.70 -17.47 -2.04
CA LEU A 84 -16.22 -16.22 -2.62
C LEU A 84 -15.87 -14.98 -1.80
N ALA A 85 -15.04 -15.12 -0.76
CA ALA A 85 -14.62 -14.02 0.10
C ALA A 85 -15.80 -13.22 0.70
N THR A 86 -16.87 -13.91 1.15
CA THR A 86 -18.11 -13.25 1.55
C THR A 86 -17.93 -12.25 2.68
N SER A 87 -16.96 -12.45 3.56
CA SER A 87 -16.61 -11.52 4.64
C SER A 87 -15.93 -10.22 4.17
N ALA A 88 -15.45 -10.16 2.92
CA ALA A 88 -14.81 -8.96 2.36
C ALA A 88 -15.81 -7.81 2.14
N TYR A 89 -17.05 -8.16 1.80
CA TYR A 89 -18.13 -7.20 1.49
C TYR A 89 -19.30 -7.23 2.46
N ASP A 90 -19.11 -7.89 3.61
CA ASP A 90 -20.06 -7.81 4.72
C ASP A 90 -20.01 -6.41 5.35
N ASP A 91 -21.17 -5.75 5.46
CA ASP A 91 -21.28 -4.43 6.10
C ASP A 91 -20.78 -4.43 7.56
N ASN A 92 -20.81 -5.58 8.24
CA ASN A 92 -20.27 -5.77 9.58
C ASN A 92 -18.90 -6.49 9.58
N GLY A 93 -18.24 -6.56 8.43
CA GLY A 93 -16.91 -7.15 8.30
C GLY A 93 -15.85 -6.44 9.15
N VAL A 94 -14.74 -7.13 9.36
CA VAL A 94 -13.64 -6.65 10.23
C VAL A 94 -13.13 -5.27 9.77
N THR A 95 -12.94 -5.09 8.46
CA THR A 95 -12.42 -3.84 7.90
C THR A 95 -13.44 -2.72 7.97
N GLN A 96 -14.71 -2.99 7.64
CA GLN A 96 -15.80 -2.02 7.73
C GLN A 96 -16.01 -1.52 9.16
N ASN A 97 -15.97 -2.42 10.13
CA ASN A 97 -16.06 -2.07 11.56
C ASN A 97 -14.86 -1.23 12.01
N ALA A 98 -13.65 -1.57 11.55
CA ALA A 98 -12.45 -0.82 11.87
C ALA A 98 -12.49 0.60 11.27
N ILE A 99 -12.91 0.76 10.02
CA ILE A 99 -13.07 2.07 9.38
C ILE A 99 -14.04 2.94 10.17
N ARG A 100 -15.24 2.42 10.50
CA ARG A 100 -16.21 3.17 11.32
C ARG A 100 -15.66 3.57 12.68
N TYR A 101 -14.93 2.68 13.34
CA TYR A 101 -14.29 2.97 14.62
C TYR A 101 -13.25 4.08 14.50
N ILE A 102 -12.37 4.01 13.50
CA ILE A 102 -11.31 4.99 13.27
C ILE A 102 -11.92 6.35 12.93
N LYS A 103 -12.89 6.41 12.03
CA LYS A 103 -13.58 7.66 11.67
C LYS A 103 -14.27 8.32 12.86
N LYS A 104 -14.82 7.53 13.77
CA LYS A 104 -15.47 8.06 15.00
C LYS A 104 -14.48 8.58 16.02
N ASN A 105 -13.35 7.89 16.23
CA ASN A 105 -12.44 8.17 17.35
C ASN A 105 -11.20 8.96 16.93
N TYR A 106 -10.80 8.90 15.65
CA TYR A 106 -9.64 9.54 15.05
C TYR A 106 -10.02 10.22 13.72
N PRO A 107 -10.92 11.22 13.75
CA PRO A 107 -11.48 11.84 12.54
C PRO A 107 -10.46 12.59 11.68
N SER A 108 -9.29 12.89 12.22
CA SER A 108 -8.17 13.52 11.52
C SER A 108 -7.42 12.57 10.59
N LEU A 109 -7.53 11.24 10.81
CA LEU A 109 -6.81 10.25 10.01
C LEU A 109 -7.49 10.01 8.66
N LEU A 110 -6.70 10.11 7.60
CA LEU A 110 -7.10 9.65 6.26
C LEU A 110 -7.01 8.12 6.21
N ILE A 111 -8.09 7.46 5.79
CA ILE A 111 -8.19 6.01 5.69
C ILE A 111 -8.21 5.59 4.23
N ILE A 112 -7.18 4.87 3.80
CA ILE A 112 -7.13 4.18 2.52
C ILE A 112 -7.49 2.72 2.78
N ALA A 113 -8.51 2.20 2.08
CA ALA A 113 -8.94 0.82 2.24
C ALA A 113 -8.47 -0.02 1.05
N ASP A 114 -7.66 -1.04 1.32
CA ASP A 114 -7.27 -2.03 0.31
C ASP A 114 -8.50 -2.82 -0.18
N VAL A 115 -8.60 -3.03 -1.48
CA VAL A 115 -9.64 -3.87 -2.09
C VAL A 115 -8.96 -5.05 -2.78
N CYS A 116 -9.01 -6.18 -2.10
CA CYS A 116 -8.54 -7.46 -2.60
C CYS A 116 -9.27 -8.60 -1.88
N LEU A 117 -9.46 -9.71 -2.56
CA LEU A 117 -10.13 -10.86 -1.97
C LEU A 117 -9.18 -11.81 -1.25
N CYS A 118 -7.86 -11.71 -1.43
CA CYS A 118 -6.90 -12.72 -0.97
C CYS A 118 -6.81 -12.90 0.56
N GLU A 119 -7.15 -11.88 1.35
CA GLU A 119 -7.24 -11.98 2.80
C GLU A 119 -8.49 -12.73 3.25
N TYR A 120 -9.52 -12.81 2.39
CA TYR A 120 -10.87 -13.30 2.67
C TYR A 120 -11.18 -14.63 1.98
N THR A 121 -10.43 -15.00 0.93
CA THR A 121 -10.60 -16.28 0.24
C THR A 121 -9.93 -17.42 1.01
N SER A 122 -10.56 -18.60 1.03
CA SER A 122 -9.98 -19.81 1.64
C SER A 122 -8.71 -20.26 0.92
N HIS A 123 -8.61 -20.03 -0.38
CA HIS A 123 -7.47 -20.42 -1.23
C HIS A 123 -6.38 -19.34 -1.36
N GLY A 124 -6.56 -18.13 -0.79
CA GLY A 124 -5.56 -17.06 -0.79
C GLY A 124 -5.29 -16.38 -2.15
N HIS A 125 -6.05 -16.65 -3.21
CA HIS A 125 -5.98 -15.91 -4.46
C HIS A 125 -6.84 -14.66 -4.44
N CYS A 126 -6.50 -13.68 -5.32
CA CYS A 126 -7.13 -12.36 -5.37
C CYS A 126 -8.48 -12.36 -6.13
N GLY A 127 -8.91 -13.48 -6.69
CA GLY A 127 -10.13 -13.60 -7.48
C GLY A 127 -10.82 -14.94 -7.30
N VAL A 128 -11.97 -15.09 -7.93
CA VAL A 128 -12.77 -16.32 -7.97
C VAL A 128 -11.99 -17.41 -8.68
N VAL A 129 -12.01 -18.62 -8.14
CA VAL A 129 -11.27 -19.77 -8.65
C VAL A 129 -12.21 -20.79 -9.28
N CYS A 130 -11.86 -21.29 -10.47
CA CYS A 130 -12.46 -22.47 -11.07
C CYS A 130 -11.36 -23.47 -11.44
N GLY A 131 -11.29 -24.58 -10.72
CA GLY A 131 -10.16 -25.51 -10.84
C GLY A 131 -8.86 -24.87 -10.39
N HIS A 132 -8.00 -24.49 -11.33
CA HIS A 132 -6.75 -23.76 -11.08
C HIS A 132 -6.70 -22.40 -11.81
N GLU A 133 -7.79 -21.99 -12.42
CA GLU A 133 -7.91 -20.72 -13.14
C GLU A 133 -8.53 -19.65 -12.25
N ILE A 134 -8.00 -18.45 -12.35
CA ILE A 134 -8.55 -17.26 -11.69
C ILE A 134 -9.46 -16.57 -12.69
N LEU A 135 -10.76 -16.50 -12.37
CA LEU A 135 -11.79 -15.96 -13.26
C LEU A 135 -11.87 -14.44 -13.11
N ASN A 136 -11.39 -13.73 -14.12
CA ASN A 136 -11.35 -12.27 -14.13
C ASN A 136 -12.74 -11.64 -13.96
N ASP A 137 -13.62 -11.91 -14.90
CA ASP A 137 -14.92 -11.22 -15.03
C ASP A 137 -15.87 -11.55 -13.86
N GLU A 138 -15.82 -12.77 -13.34
CA GLU A 138 -16.59 -13.20 -12.18
C GLU A 138 -16.10 -12.56 -10.88
N THR A 139 -14.85 -12.10 -10.85
CA THR A 139 -14.25 -11.42 -9.70
C THR A 139 -14.69 -9.95 -9.60
N LEU A 140 -14.88 -9.25 -10.73
CA LEU A 140 -15.20 -7.82 -10.77
C LEU A 140 -16.42 -7.42 -9.92
N PRO A 141 -17.54 -8.16 -9.94
CA PRO A 141 -18.70 -7.84 -9.10
C PRO A 141 -18.41 -7.96 -7.59
N LEU A 142 -17.52 -8.86 -7.17
CA LEU A 142 -17.16 -9.01 -5.77
C LEU A 142 -16.26 -7.87 -5.29
N LEU A 143 -15.29 -7.46 -6.11
CA LEU A 143 -14.45 -6.29 -5.84
C LEU A 143 -15.29 -5.02 -5.76
N SER A 144 -16.27 -4.85 -6.67
CA SER A 144 -17.20 -3.72 -6.65
C SER A 144 -18.03 -3.67 -5.37
N LYS A 145 -18.57 -4.82 -4.91
CA LYS A 145 -19.29 -4.91 -3.63
C LYS A 145 -18.41 -4.54 -2.45
N MET A 146 -17.17 -5.05 -2.42
CA MET A 146 -16.21 -4.75 -1.37
C MET A 146 -15.90 -3.25 -1.33
N ALA A 147 -15.57 -2.65 -2.47
CA ALA A 147 -15.27 -1.22 -2.59
C ALA A 147 -16.42 -0.34 -2.09
N VAL A 148 -17.66 -0.63 -2.50
CA VAL A 148 -18.86 0.08 -2.05
C VAL A 148 -19.08 -0.07 -0.55
N SER A 149 -18.92 -1.26 0.02
CA SER A 149 -19.11 -1.49 1.45
C SER A 149 -18.07 -0.75 2.30
N LEU A 150 -16.80 -0.73 1.86
CA LEU A 150 -15.72 0.00 2.53
C LEU A 150 -15.91 1.53 2.46
N ALA A 151 -16.32 2.05 1.30
CA ALA A 151 -16.62 3.47 1.13
C ALA A 151 -17.84 3.89 1.98
N LYS A 152 -18.92 3.07 2.04
CA LYS A 152 -20.06 3.29 2.94
C LYS A 152 -19.67 3.24 4.42
N ALA A 153 -18.68 2.45 4.79
CA ALA A 153 -18.15 2.42 6.15
C ALA A 153 -17.36 3.70 6.51
N GLY A 154 -16.95 4.50 5.51
CA GLY A 154 -16.26 5.78 5.70
C GLY A 154 -14.79 5.80 5.25
N ALA A 155 -14.34 4.84 4.45
CA ALA A 155 -13.03 4.94 3.80
C ALA A 155 -12.95 6.21 2.95
N ASP A 156 -11.84 6.95 3.06
CA ASP A 156 -11.63 8.16 2.28
C ASP A 156 -11.17 7.86 0.86
N ILE A 157 -10.41 6.77 0.68
CA ILE A 157 -9.84 6.32 -0.61
C ILE A 157 -10.02 4.81 -0.72
N ILE A 158 -10.39 4.34 -1.90
CA ILE A 158 -10.46 2.93 -2.26
C ILE A 158 -9.24 2.54 -3.08
N ALA A 159 -8.54 1.46 -2.67
CA ALA A 159 -7.27 1.08 -3.27
C ALA A 159 -7.29 -0.37 -3.80
N PRO A 160 -7.77 -0.61 -5.04
CA PRO A 160 -7.82 -1.96 -5.62
C PRO A 160 -6.42 -2.51 -5.88
N SER A 161 -6.13 -3.68 -5.29
CA SER A 161 -4.81 -4.33 -5.34
C SER A 161 -4.82 -5.74 -5.94
N ASP A 162 -5.95 -6.17 -6.48
CA ASP A 162 -6.22 -7.52 -6.99
C ASP A 162 -5.55 -7.81 -8.34
N MET A 163 -5.40 -6.82 -9.22
CA MET A 163 -4.86 -6.87 -10.58
C MET A 163 -5.77 -7.59 -11.61
N MET A 164 -7.10 -7.57 -11.42
CA MET A 164 -8.04 -8.03 -12.46
C MET A 164 -8.20 -6.95 -13.54
N ASP A 165 -8.30 -7.36 -14.80
CA ASP A 165 -8.52 -6.45 -15.91
C ASP A 165 -9.92 -5.80 -15.79
N GLY A 166 -10.03 -4.47 -16.02
CA GLY A 166 -11.28 -3.73 -15.97
C GLY A 166 -11.82 -3.43 -14.56
N ARG A 167 -11.05 -3.74 -13.50
CA ARG A 167 -11.49 -3.58 -12.10
C ARG A 167 -11.72 -2.14 -11.69
N VAL A 168 -10.90 -1.21 -12.19
CA VAL A 168 -11.05 0.21 -11.83
C VAL A 168 -12.36 0.75 -12.38
N SER A 169 -12.68 0.44 -13.65
CA SER A 169 -13.95 0.80 -14.27
C SER A 169 -15.15 0.19 -13.54
N ALA A 170 -15.08 -1.11 -13.18
CA ALA A 170 -16.15 -1.79 -12.45
C ALA A 170 -16.37 -1.15 -11.06
N ILE A 171 -15.31 -0.84 -10.32
CA ILE A 171 -15.38 -0.19 -9.01
C ILE A 171 -15.89 1.24 -9.14
N ARG A 172 -15.39 2.04 -10.10
CA ARG A 172 -15.83 3.42 -10.32
C ARG A 172 -17.32 3.49 -10.60
N ASN A 173 -17.80 2.67 -11.53
CA ASN A 173 -19.22 2.59 -11.85
C ASN A 173 -20.07 2.21 -10.62
N ALA A 174 -19.64 1.19 -9.85
CA ALA A 174 -20.37 0.76 -8.67
C ALA A 174 -20.41 1.84 -7.57
N LEU A 175 -19.32 2.57 -7.36
CA LEU A 175 -19.28 3.70 -6.43
C LEU A 175 -20.25 4.81 -6.87
N ASP A 176 -20.26 5.16 -8.15
CA ASP A 176 -21.12 6.22 -8.70
C ASP A 176 -22.60 5.85 -8.61
N GLU A 177 -22.97 4.63 -8.98
CA GLU A 177 -24.33 4.09 -8.85
C GLU A 177 -24.85 4.08 -7.41
N ASN A 178 -23.95 3.98 -6.43
CA ASN A 178 -24.29 4.04 -5.00
C ASN A 178 -24.20 5.46 -4.41
N GLY A 179 -24.03 6.50 -5.24
CA GLY A 179 -23.93 7.91 -4.79
C GLY A 179 -22.60 8.29 -4.16
N LEU A 180 -21.56 7.44 -4.29
CA LEU A 180 -20.21 7.64 -3.74
C LEU A 180 -19.28 8.28 -4.77
N ILE A 181 -19.80 9.24 -5.56
CA ILE A 181 -19.12 9.89 -6.69
C ILE A 181 -17.85 10.65 -6.30
N ASN A 182 -17.68 11.01 -5.03
CA ASN A 182 -16.53 11.76 -4.54
C ASN A 182 -15.49 10.86 -3.87
N THR A 183 -15.65 9.53 -3.89
CA THR A 183 -14.66 8.61 -3.32
C THR A 183 -13.56 8.35 -4.35
N PRO A 184 -12.31 8.79 -4.11
CA PRO A 184 -11.22 8.57 -5.05
C PRO A 184 -10.76 7.12 -5.07
N ILE A 185 -10.18 6.72 -6.21
CA ILE A 185 -9.58 5.41 -6.43
C ILE A 185 -8.06 5.57 -6.56
N MET A 186 -7.31 4.91 -5.68
CA MET A 186 -5.86 4.75 -5.71
C MET A 186 -5.53 3.35 -6.22
N SER A 187 -5.39 3.19 -7.53
CA SER A 187 -5.18 1.86 -8.11
C SER A 187 -3.73 1.37 -7.98
N TYR A 188 -3.57 0.08 -7.66
CA TYR A 188 -2.30 -0.63 -7.75
C TYR A 188 -1.98 -0.98 -9.21
N SER A 189 -1.86 0.03 -10.04
CA SER A 189 -1.83 -0.10 -11.51
C SER A 189 -0.61 -0.89 -12.01
N ALA A 190 0.55 -0.72 -11.38
CA ALA A 190 1.77 -1.43 -11.74
C ALA A 190 2.24 -2.33 -10.58
N LYS A 191 1.53 -3.44 -10.36
CA LYS A 191 1.87 -4.42 -9.33
C LYS A 191 2.49 -5.67 -9.94
N PHE A 192 3.76 -5.90 -9.64
CA PHE A 192 4.54 -7.02 -10.17
C PHE A 192 4.43 -8.28 -9.31
N ALA A 193 4.49 -9.46 -9.92
CA ALA A 193 4.65 -10.73 -9.23
C ALA A 193 6.05 -10.78 -8.61
N SER A 194 6.16 -10.47 -7.32
CA SER A 194 7.43 -10.20 -6.66
C SER A 194 7.70 -11.12 -5.47
N GLY A 195 8.96 -11.54 -5.32
CA GLY A 195 9.48 -12.21 -4.13
C GLY A 195 9.50 -11.33 -2.88
N TYR A 196 9.43 -10.00 -3.04
CA TYR A 196 9.39 -9.05 -1.93
C TYR A 196 8.09 -9.04 -1.11
N TYR A 197 7.07 -9.86 -1.49
CA TYR A 197 5.79 -9.91 -0.77
C TYR A 197 5.72 -10.99 0.32
N SER A 198 6.74 -11.82 0.48
CA SER A 198 6.69 -12.94 1.44
C SER A 198 6.30 -12.50 2.86
N PRO A 199 6.91 -11.46 3.47
CA PRO A 199 6.51 -11.03 4.80
C PRO A 199 5.07 -10.47 4.89
N PHE A 200 4.56 -9.87 3.82
CA PHE A 200 3.16 -9.43 3.76
C PHE A 200 2.19 -10.61 3.80
N ARG A 201 2.52 -11.71 3.12
CA ARG A 201 1.67 -12.92 3.12
C ARG A 201 1.52 -13.50 4.53
N ASP A 202 2.60 -13.42 5.33
CA ASP A 202 2.55 -13.81 6.76
C ASP A 202 1.66 -12.84 7.55
N ALA A 203 1.84 -11.52 7.32
CA ALA A 203 1.12 -10.47 8.03
C ALA A 203 -0.39 -10.45 7.74
N ALA A 204 -0.80 -10.70 6.49
CA ALA A 204 -2.18 -10.69 6.02
C ALA A 204 -2.83 -12.09 5.98
N GLU A 205 -2.08 -13.14 6.32
CA GLU A 205 -2.54 -14.54 6.26
C GLU A 205 -3.13 -14.89 4.87
N SER A 206 -2.48 -14.42 3.79
CA SER A 206 -2.97 -14.46 2.41
C SER A 206 -2.06 -15.23 1.44
N ALA A 207 -1.31 -16.22 1.93
CA ALA A 207 -0.51 -17.07 1.07
C ALA A 207 -1.42 -17.93 0.16
N PRO A 208 -1.15 -18.02 -1.17
CA PRO A 208 -1.94 -18.88 -2.03
C PRO A 208 -1.72 -20.36 -1.68
N GLU A 209 -2.81 -21.14 -1.61
CA GLU A 209 -2.77 -22.57 -1.31
C GLU A 209 -2.25 -23.41 -2.49
N PHE A 210 -2.34 -22.87 -3.72
CA PHE A 210 -1.84 -23.54 -4.94
C PHE A 210 -1.23 -22.51 -5.90
N GLY A 211 -0.37 -22.98 -6.81
CA GLY A 211 0.21 -22.18 -7.89
C GLY A 211 0.97 -20.93 -7.41
N ASP A 212 0.83 -19.87 -8.16
CA ASP A 212 1.37 -18.54 -7.87
C ASP A 212 0.42 -17.44 -8.38
N ARG A 213 0.84 -16.17 -8.32
CA ARG A 213 0.01 -15.04 -8.76
C ARG A 213 0.42 -14.45 -10.13
N LYS A 214 1.27 -15.15 -10.89
CA LYS A 214 1.81 -14.65 -12.17
C LYS A 214 0.79 -14.60 -13.30
N SER A 215 -0.36 -15.26 -13.15
CA SER A 215 -1.44 -15.20 -14.14
C SER A 215 -2.18 -13.87 -14.13
N TYR A 216 -2.05 -13.06 -13.04
CA TYR A 216 -2.71 -11.76 -12.93
C TYR A 216 -1.81 -10.64 -12.36
N GLN A 217 -0.68 -10.92 -11.73
CA GLN A 217 0.33 -9.90 -11.40
C GLN A 217 1.39 -9.89 -12.49
N MET A 218 1.85 -8.69 -12.88
CA MET A 218 2.79 -8.51 -13.98
C MET A 218 4.12 -9.25 -13.77
N ASP A 219 4.71 -9.71 -14.86
CA ASP A 219 6.08 -10.22 -14.86
C ASP A 219 7.06 -9.08 -14.55
N TYR A 220 7.93 -9.30 -13.57
CA TYR A 220 8.95 -8.33 -13.16
C TYR A 220 9.97 -7.99 -14.28
N ALA A 221 10.00 -8.77 -15.37
CA ALA A 221 10.84 -8.49 -16.53
C ALA A 221 10.19 -7.49 -17.52
N ASN A 222 8.90 -7.13 -17.36
CA ASN A 222 8.10 -6.43 -18.35
C ASN A 222 7.80 -4.95 -17.99
N GLY A 223 8.82 -4.07 -18.06
CA GLY A 223 8.63 -2.66 -17.74
C GLY A 223 7.67 -1.88 -18.66
N LYS A 224 7.55 -2.27 -19.94
CA LYS A 224 6.61 -1.60 -20.88
C LYS A 224 5.16 -1.94 -20.63
N GLU A 225 4.88 -3.10 -20.09
CA GLU A 225 3.54 -3.53 -19.66
C GLU A 225 3.01 -2.63 -18.56
N ALA A 226 3.83 -2.34 -17.55
CA ALA A 226 3.48 -1.46 -16.45
C ALA A 226 2.93 -0.09 -16.90
N LEU A 227 3.52 0.51 -17.93
CA LEU A 227 3.06 1.80 -18.44
C LEU A 227 1.73 1.69 -19.23
N ARG A 228 1.37 0.52 -19.74
CA ARG A 228 0.06 0.26 -20.35
C ARG A 228 -1.00 0.05 -19.27
N GLU A 229 -0.71 -0.78 -18.28
CA GLU A 229 -1.60 -1.01 -17.13
C GLU A 229 -1.95 0.31 -16.41
N ILE A 230 -0.95 1.19 -16.21
CA ILE A 230 -1.20 2.52 -15.64
C ILE A 230 -2.11 3.35 -16.56
N ALA A 231 -1.88 3.33 -17.88
CA ALA A 231 -2.70 4.10 -18.81
C ALA A 231 -4.16 3.60 -18.82
N ASP A 232 -4.35 2.29 -18.82
CA ASP A 232 -5.67 1.67 -18.83
C ASP A 232 -6.42 1.98 -17.52
N ASP A 233 -5.77 1.85 -16.34
CA ASP A 233 -6.38 2.20 -15.04
C ASP A 233 -6.78 3.70 -14.98
N ILE A 234 -5.97 4.59 -15.55
CA ILE A 234 -6.31 6.03 -15.65
C ILE A 234 -7.52 6.24 -16.53
N ASP A 235 -7.58 5.62 -17.70
CA ASP A 235 -8.70 5.71 -18.62
C ASP A 235 -9.99 5.11 -18.02
N GLU A 236 -9.86 4.11 -17.15
CA GLU A 236 -10.93 3.49 -16.37
C GLU A 236 -11.43 4.34 -15.19
N GLY A 237 -10.74 5.42 -14.83
CA GLY A 237 -11.15 6.38 -13.81
C GLY A 237 -10.39 6.30 -12.48
N ALA A 238 -9.15 5.82 -12.47
CA ALA A 238 -8.28 5.97 -11.32
C ALA A 238 -7.90 7.44 -11.10
N ASP A 239 -7.95 7.90 -9.85
CA ASP A 239 -7.53 9.27 -9.45
C ASP A 239 -6.04 9.33 -9.08
N MET A 240 -5.47 8.20 -8.68
CA MET A 240 -4.07 7.99 -8.35
C MET A 240 -3.64 6.63 -8.85
N PHE A 241 -2.39 6.50 -9.24
CA PHE A 241 -1.82 5.20 -9.65
C PHE A 241 -0.60 4.83 -8.82
N MET A 242 -0.35 3.53 -8.67
CA MET A 242 0.69 3.02 -7.78
C MET A 242 1.63 2.07 -8.52
N VAL A 243 2.93 2.18 -8.19
CA VAL A 243 3.97 1.20 -8.53
C VAL A 243 4.32 0.39 -7.29
N LYS A 244 4.26 -0.94 -7.39
CA LYS A 244 4.53 -1.90 -6.32
C LYS A 244 5.30 -3.12 -6.85
N PRO A 245 6.48 -3.45 -6.30
CA PRO A 245 7.27 -2.77 -5.25
C PRO A 245 7.90 -1.45 -5.69
N ALA A 246 8.63 -0.77 -4.77
CA ALA A 246 9.24 0.54 -5.07
C ALA A 246 10.73 0.46 -5.43
N LEU A 247 11.60 -0.01 -4.50
CA LEU A 247 13.06 0.17 -4.63
C LEU A 247 13.68 -0.55 -5.81
N ALA A 248 13.24 -1.76 -6.10
CA ALA A 248 13.75 -2.53 -7.25
C ALA A 248 13.09 -2.10 -8.59
N TYR A 249 12.16 -1.13 -8.55
CA TYR A 249 11.34 -0.68 -9.68
C TYR A 249 11.36 0.86 -9.83
N LEU A 250 12.43 1.52 -9.38
CA LEU A 250 12.59 2.98 -9.51
C LEU A 250 12.65 3.44 -10.96
N ASP A 251 13.04 2.59 -11.88
CA ASP A 251 12.97 2.81 -13.32
C ASP A 251 11.52 2.95 -13.80
N ILE A 252 10.62 2.10 -13.30
CA ILE A 252 9.17 2.17 -13.59
C ILE A 252 8.58 3.42 -12.95
N VAL A 253 8.90 3.69 -11.67
CA VAL A 253 8.47 4.92 -10.98
C VAL A 253 8.87 6.14 -11.79
N LYS A 254 10.14 6.19 -12.25
CA LYS A 254 10.65 7.31 -13.06
C LYS A 254 9.94 7.43 -14.40
N ALA A 255 9.79 6.33 -15.13
CA ALA A 255 9.13 6.33 -16.43
C ALA A 255 7.65 6.73 -16.33
N ALA A 256 6.95 6.28 -15.28
CA ALA A 256 5.57 6.64 -15.02
C ALA A 256 5.41 8.12 -14.66
N SER A 257 6.28 8.65 -13.78
CA SER A 257 6.26 10.07 -13.38
C SER A 257 6.55 11.04 -14.53
N GLU A 258 7.24 10.58 -15.59
CA GLU A 258 7.51 11.39 -16.79
C GLU A 258 6.38 11.32 -17.83
N ARG A 259 5.49 10.34 -17.69
CA ARG A 259 4.44 10.07 -18.68
C ARG A 259 3.04 10.50 -18.25
N PHE A 260 2.75 10.45 -16.96
CA PHE A 260 1.41 10.66 -16.42
C PHE A 260 1.40 11.79 -15.40
N ASP A 261 0.36 12.64 -15.46
CA ASP A 261 0.22 13.84 -14.61
C ASP A 261 -0.66 13.61 -13.37
N LEU A 262 -1.07 12.35 -13.07
CA LEU A 262 -1.79 12.03 -11.84
C LEU A 262 -0.83 11.75 -10.68
N PRO A 263 -1.28 11.87 -9.42
CA PRO A 263 -0.46 11.53 -8.26
C PRO A 263 0.06 10.09 -8.31
N LEU A 264 1.39 9.96 -8.21
CA LEU A 264 2.10 8.69 -8.24
C LEU A 264 2.40 8.20 -6.82
N VAL A 265 1.90 7.02 -6.52
CA VAL A 265 2.17 6.31 -5.27
C VAL A 265 3.25 5.26 -5.48
N ALA A 266 4.20 5.15 -4.57
CA ALA A 266 5.17 4.06 -4.55
C ALA A 266 5.07 3.27 -3.24
N TYR A 267 4.93 1.94 -3.34
CA TYR A 267 4.86 1.09 -2.17
C TYR A 267 6.21 0.46 -1.84
N ASN A 268 6.86 0.97 -0.80
CA ASN A 268 8.02 0.34 -0.17
C ASN A 268 7.53 -0.86 0.66
N VAL A 269 7.63 -2.06 0.05
CA VAL A 269 6.92 -3.26 0.50
C VAL A 269 7.59 -4.00 1.66
N SER A 270 6.90 -5.00 2.17
CA SER A 270 7.28 -5.78 3.34
C SER A 270 8.66 -6.43 3.25
N GLY A 271 9.04 -6.98 2.09
CA GLY A 271 10.38 -7.56 1.88
C GLY A 271 11.48 -6.51 1.86
N GLU A 272 11.22 -5.34 1.27
CA GLU A 272 12.17 -4.22 1.29
C GLU A 272 12.38 -3.71 2.72
N TYR A 273 11.31 -3.63 3.52
CA TYR A 273 11.36 -3.32 4.95
C TYR A 273 12.14 -4.37 5.73
N ALA A 274 11.79 -5.65 5.59
CA ALA A 274 12.40 -6.76 6.32
C ALA A 274 13.90 -6.88 6.03
N MET A 275 14.34 -6.66 4.80
CA MET A 275 15.76 -6.67 4.42
C MET A 275 16.57 -5.61 5.16
N VAL A 276 16.04 -4.39 5.30
CA VAL A 276 16.70 -3.31 6.04
C VAL A 276 16.76 -3.67 7.52
N LYS A 277 15.65 -4.11 8.14
CA LYS A 277 15.63 -4.51 9.56
C LYS A 277 16.61 -5.64 9.85
N ALA A 278 16.64 -6.69 9.04
CA ALA A 278 17.55 -7.84 9.23
C ALA A 278 19.03 -7.46 9.10
N ALA A 279 19.39 -6.59 8.16
CA ALA A 279 20.77 -6.14 8.01
C ALA A 279 21.18 -5.17 9.13
N ALA A 280 20.25 -4.33 9.59
CA ALA A 280 20.51 -3.41 10.70
C ALA A 280 20.67 -4.14 12.04
N GLU A 281 19.85 -5.17 12.31
CA GLU A 281 19.97 -6.01 13.50
C GLU A 281 21.36 -6.66 13.62
N LYS A 282 21.96 -7.03 12.48
CA LYS A 282 23.33 -7.58 12.42
C LYS A 282 24.43 -6.52 12.46
N GLY A 283 24.05 -5.23 12.51
CA GLY A 283 25.02 -4.12 12.52
C GLY A 283 25.76 -3.92 11.19
N TRP A 284 25.27 -4.48 10.09
CA TRP A 284 25.92 -4.36 8.78
C TRP A 284 25.60 -3.02 8.10
N ILE A 285 24.47 -2.41 8.44
CA ILE A 285 24.04 -1.11 7.96
C ILE A 285 23.51 -0.25 9.11
N ASP A 286 23.57 1.07 8.93
CA ASP A 286 22.87 2.05 9.78
C ASP A 286 21.43 2.18 9.26
N GLU A 287 20.47 1.66 10.03
CA GLU A 287 19.07 1.61 9.64
C GLU A 287 18.54 2.98 9.23
N LYS A 288 18.74 3.99 10.08
CA LYS A 288 18.26 5.34 9.86
C LYS A 288 18.77 5.92 8.54
N LYS A 289 20.08 5.80 8.28
CA LYS A 289 20.69 6.31 7.06
C LYS A 289 20.13 5.64 5.81
N ILE A 290 20.03 4.32 5.83
CA ILE A 290 19.51 3.56 4.68
C ILE A 290 18.04 3.85 4.43
N VAL A 291 17.21 3.93 5.48
CA VAL A 291 15.79 4.27 5.33
C VAL A 291 15.65 5.68 4.75
N CYS A 292 16.40 6.66 5.28
CA CYS A 292 16.40 8.03 4.76
C CYS A 292 16.79 8.07 3.27
N GLU A 293 17.85 7.36 2.88
CA GLU A 293 18.32 7.29 1.50
C GLU A 293 17.29 6.63 0.58
N ASN A 294 16.65 5.54 1.04
CA ASN A 294 15.60 4.84 0.30
C ASN A 294 14.38 5.74 0.04
N MET A 295 13.91 6.45 1.07
CA MET A 295 12.76 7.36 0.91
C MET A 295 13.07 8.50 -0.06
N ILE A 296 14.26 9.09 0.03
CA ILE A 296 14.70 10.12 -0.92
C ILE A 296 14.89 9.53 -2.33
N ALA A 297 15.36 8.30 -2.47
CA ALA A 297 15.49 7.66 -3.77
C ALA A 297 14.12 7.46 -4.46
N ILE A 298 13.11 7.03 -3.71
CA ILE A 298 11.75 6.88 -4.20
C ILE A 298 11.16 8.25 -4.62
N LYS A 299 11.29 9.28 -3.77
CA LYS A 299 10.86 10.65 -4.09
C LYS A 299 11.58 11.19 -5.32
N ARG A 300 12.90 10.99 -5.42
CA ARG A 300 13.72 11.44 -6.55
C ARG A 300 13.34 10.75 -7.86
N ALA A 301 12.85 9.51 -7.80
CA ALA A 301 12.32 8.82 -8.96
C ALA A 301 10.99 9.43 -9.45
N GLY A 302 10.28 10.18 -8.60
CA GLY A 302 9.07 10.93 -8.97
C GLY A 302 7.82 10.58 -8.19
N ALA A 303 7.90 9.72 -7.16
CA ALA A 303 6.73 9.42 -6.33
C ALA A 303 6.26 10.65 -5.54
N ASP A 304 4.96 10.91 -5.56
CA ASP A 304 4.31 11.94 -4.74
C ASP A 304 4.02 11.41 -3.34
N ILE A 305 3.58 10.16 -3.25
CA ILE A 305 3.13 9.49 -2.03
C ILE A 305 3.93 8.20 -1.83
N ILE A 306 4.32 7.92 -0.59
CA ILE A 306 5.05 6.70 -0.24
C ILE A 306 4.28 5.91 0.81
N ILE A 307 3.87 4.69 0.47
CA ILE A 307 3.37 3.71 1.44
C ILE A 307 4.57 2.93 1.95
N THR A 308 4.79 2.93 3.27
CA THR A 308 5.93 2.23 3.87
C THR A 308 5.70 1.87 5.33
N TYR A 309 6.18 0.71 5.74
CA TYR A 309 6.22 0.30 7.16
C TYR A 309 7.23 1.10 7.99
N HIS A 310 8.12 1.86 7.35
CA HIS A 310 9.02 2.80 8.00
C HIS A 310 8.38 4.17 8.28
N ALA A 311 7.13 4.43 7.90
CA ALA A 311 6.53 5.77 7.94
C ALA A 311 6.62 6.44 9.30
N LEU A 312 6.36 5.70 10.40
CA LEU A 312 6.44 6.23 11.76
C LEU A 312 7.87 6.53 12.20
N ASP A 313 8.83 5.70 11.81
CA ASP A 313 10.24 5.94 12.07
C ASP A 313 10.75 7.15 11.28
N VAL A 314 10.38 7.23 9.99
CA VAL A 314 10.69 8.37 9.12
C VAL A 314 10.11 9.67 9.69
N ALA A 315 8.87 9.65 10.16
CA ALA A 315 8.22 10.83 10.76
C ALA A 315 8.98 11.34 12.01
N LYS A 316 9.57 10.44 12.80
CA LYS A 316 10.43 10.79 13.95
C LYS A 316 11.79 11.35 13.52
N TRP A 317 12.31 10.89 12.38
CA TRP A 317 13.67 11.23 11.93
C TRP A 317 13.71 12.40 10.93
N ILE A 318 12.56 12.88 10.45
CA ILE A 318 12.48 13.78 9.29
C ILE A 318 13.30 15.07 9.46
N ASP A 319 13.36 15.63 10.67
CA ASP A 319 14.14 16.83 10.98
C ASP A 319 15.66 16.58 10.93
N GLU A 320 16.07 15.31 10.96
CA GLU A 320 17.46 14.88 10.89
C GLU A 320 17.88 14.35 9.53
N PHE A 321 16.93 14.12 8.60
CA PHE A 321 17.18 13.58 7.25
C PHE A 321 18.20 14.41 6.47
N TYR A 322 18.33 15.64 6.83
CA TYR A 322 19.07 16.64 6.07
C TYR A 322 20.30 17.19 6.79
N LYS A 323 20.58 16.67 7.98
CA LYS A 323 21.79 16.96 8.75
C LYS A 323 22.96 15.99 8.40
#